data_625e9a9c58fac01546ab91754eed15cc
#
_entry.id   625e9a9c58fac01546ab91754eed15cc
#
_cell.length_a   1.000
_cell.length_b   1.000
_cell.length_c   1.000
_cell.angle_alpha   90.00
_cell.angle_beta   90.00
_cell.angle_gamma   90.00
#
_symmetry.space_group_name_H-M   'P 1'
#
loop_
_entity.id
_entity.type
_entity.pdbx_description
1 polymer ?
#
loop_
_entity_poly.entity_id
_entity_poly.type
_entity_poly.pdbx_seq_one_letter_code
_entity_poly.pdbx_strand_id
1 'polypeptide(L)'
;MRASAFVYPWDVVGDPDAARRIADLGVQQVTLASAYHSTRALTPRHPDHRIVTARHAAVLYPPDAGRWQGRELRPYRQSWVPGDDPYGEAAAALADAGLEVHTWVVLAHNSRLGEEHPSIAVRNAYGDRYPWAPCVARPEVRAYLVDLAAEAAVRPGAKGTELESCGWYGLAHLHAHDKIGGAPLGGAGQYLMSLCFCDSCGAGYEGLGADAEELRRAVVRALRPVWAGETAAGGGDRAGEWAEVEKLLGADRAAVFAAWRDRVASSLRAEAVAAVRAAAETDFRVLLHADPAPHRSGANVGVDPADVLAQADGVVLPCTGGEAARSAVLPPFVPHRSERTVLAANFTVVTGMGGSPATLARDAAHAARLGADEIRLYHAGLASDQDLAAVRTALTELSTGRAG
;
A
#
# COMPACT_ATOMS: atom_id res chain seq x y z
N MET A 1 7.00 14.46 -17.22
CA MET A 1 6.72 13.38 -16.24
C MET A 1 5.22 13.31 -16.06
N ARG A 2 4.60 12.11 -16.23
CA ARG A 2 3.16 11.92 -16.04
C ARG A 2 2.79 11.99 -14.56
N ALA A 3 1.63 12.61 -14.24
CA ALA A 3 1.16 12.75 -12.86
C ALA A 3 -0.21 12.10 -12.68
N SER A 4 -0.40 11.37 -11.57
CA SER A 4 -1.68 10.84 -11.11
C SER A 4 -2.01 11.37 -9.72
N ALA A 5 -3.29 11.68 -9.49
CA ALA A 5 -3.78 12.11 -8.18
C ALA A 5 -4.59 11.00 -7.52
N PHE A 6 -4.30 10.70 -6.25
CA PHE A 6 -5.15 9.84 -5.43
C PHE A 6 -6.42 10.57 -5.02
N VAL A 7 -7.55 9.90 -5.18
CA VAL A 7 -8.87 10.40 -4.79
C VAL A 7 -9.76 9.28 -4.28
N TYR A 8 -10.73 9.62 -3.45
CA TYR A 8 -11.79 8.72 -3.04
C TYR A 8 -13.09 9.01 -3.82
N PRO A 9 -14.00 8.04 -3.99
CA PRO A 9 -15.31 8.31 -4.58
C PRO A 9 -16.07 9.45 -3.89
N TRP A 10 -15.98 9.58 -2.57
CA TRP A 10 -16.63 10.66 -1.82
C TRP A 10 -15.99 12.05 -1.99
N ASP A 11 -14.88 12.16 -2.70
CA ASP A 11 -14.31 13.47 -3.11
C ASP A 11 -15.00 14.00 -4.37
N VAL A 12 -15.76 13.13 -5.08
CA VAL A 12 -16.37 13.40 -6.40
C VAL A 12 -17.88 13.28 -6.39
N VAL A 13 -18.43 12.20 -5.80
CA VAL A 13 -19.88 11.94 -5.76
C VAL A 13 -20.59 13.03 -5.01
N GLY A 14 -21.60 13.67 -5.64
CA GLY A 14 -22.35 14.80 -5.08
C GLY A 14 -21.69 16.17 -5.29
N ASP A 15 -20.53 16.26 -5.95
CA ASP A 15 -19.88 17.52 -6.28
C ASP A 15 -19.64 17.63 -7.81
N PRO A 16 -20.50 18.35 -8.54
CA PRO A 16 -20.44 18.44 -10.00
C PRO A 16 -19.15 19.10 -10.54
N ASP A 17 -18.44 19.83 -9.71
CA ASP A 17 -17.21 20.52 -10.11
C ASP A 17 -15.93 19.75 -9.73
N ALA A 18 -16.03 18.67 -8.96
CA ALA A 18 -14.87 17.98 -8.40
C ALA A 18 -13.93 17.45 -9.49
N ALA A 19 -14.47 16.71 -10.45
CA ALA A 19 -13.68 16.11 -11.52
C ALA A 19 -12.93 17.18 -12.35
N ARG A 20 -13.60 18.29 -12.68
CA ARG A 20 -12.97 19.43 -13.39
C ARG A 20 -11.86 20.07 -12.55
N ARG A 21 -12.08 20.29 -11.24
CA ARG A 21 -11.04 20.84 -10.36
C ARG A 21 -9.81 19.94 -10.26
N ILE A 22 -10.00 18.62 -10.31
CA ILE A 22 -8.88 17.66 -10.31
C ILE A 22 -8.14 17.72 -11.64
N ALA A 23 -8.84 17.75 -12.76
CA ALA A 23 -8.22 17.92 -14.09
C ALA A 23 -7.45 19.24 -14.21
N ASP A 24 -7.98 20.34 -13.66
CA ASP A 24 -7.37 21.67 -13.64
C ASP A 24 -6.06 21.73 -12.80
N LEU A 25 -5.72 20.68 -12.03
CA LEU A 25 -4.40 20.56 -11.41
C LEU A 25 -3.30 20.31 -12.44
N GLY A 26 -3.64 19.80 -13.63
CA GLY A 26 -2.69 19.41 -14.67
C GLY A 26 -2.24 17.96 -14.58
N VAL A 27 -2.95 17.11 -13.83
CA VAL A 27 -2.75 15.66 -13.82
C VAL A 27 -3.38 15.02 -15.06
N GLN A 28 -2.84 13.89 -15.51
CA GLN A 28 -3.35 13.14 -16.65
C GLN A 28 -4.12 11.89 -16.22
N GLN A 29 -3.96 11.51 -14.97
CA GLN A 29 -4.51 10.29 -14.41
C GLN A 29 -5.02 10.53 -12.99
N VAL A 30 -5.97 9.71 -12.58
CA VAL A 30 -6.39 9.57 -11.19
C VAL A 30 -6.26 8.11 -10.74
N THR A 31 -5.91 7.94 -9.47
CA THR A 31 -5.92 6.65 -8.79
C THR A 31 -7.08 6.69 -7.81
N LEU A 32 -8.22 6.09 -8.23
CA LEU A 32 -9.51 6.16 -7.54
C LEU A 32 -9.70 4.92 -6.65
N ALA A 33 -9.96 5.11 -5.37
CA ALA A 33 -10.19 4.01 -4.44
C ALA A 33 -11.42 3.18 -4.82
N SER A 34 -11.23 1.89 -5.08
CA SER A 34 -12.29 0.90 -5.31
C SER A 34 -12.47 -0.04 -4.11
N ALA A 35 -11.40 -0.38 -3.40
CA ALA A 35 -11.42 -1.09 -2.12
C ALA A 35 -10.47 -0.40 -1.15
N TYR A 36 -10.97 0.02 0.01
CA TYR A 36 -10.20 0.84 0.96
C TYR A 36 -10.48 0.46 2.41
N HIS A 37 -9.52 0.70 3.28
CA HIS A 37 -9.63 0.43 4.72
C HIS A 37 -10.45 1.50 5.46
N SER A 38 -10.67 1.32 6.78
CA SER A 38 -11.32 2.34 7.61
C SER A 38 -10.52 3.63 7.67
N THR A 39 -11.21 4.76 7.55
CA THR A 39 -10.58 6.08 7.66
C THR A 39 -11.57 7.16 8.08
N ARG A 40 -11.04 8.24 8.62
CA ARG A 40 -11.76 9.49 8.79
C ARG A 40 -11.07 10.55 7.94
N ALA A 41 -11.70 10.89 6.84
CA ALA A 41 -11.16 11.77 5.81
C ALA A 41 -11.82 13.16 5.85
N LEU A 42 -11.01 14.20 5.75
CA LEU A 42 -11.52 15.55 5.45
C LEU A 42 -11.84 15.65 3.96
N THR A 43 -12.86 16.42 3.64
CA THR A 43 -13.28 16.76 2.27
C THR A 43 -13.40 18.28 2.15
N PRO A 44 -12.26 19.00 2.08
CA PRO A 44 -12.24 20.47 2.26
C PRO A 44 -13.10 21.24 1.27
N ARG A 45 -13.34 20.68 0.08
CA ARG A 45 -14.03 21.35 -1.04
C ARG A 45 -15.43 20.82 -1.33
N HIS A 46 -15.81 19.68 -0.75
CA HIS A 46 -17.10 19.09 -1.05
C HIS A 46 -18.23 20.04 -0.59
N PRO A 47 -19.28 20.29 -1.39
CA PRO A 47 -20.34 21.24 -1.05
C PRO A 47 -21.16 20.78 0.17
N ASP A 48 -21.45 19.48 0.30
CA ASP A 48 -22.41 18.98 1.26
C ASP A 48 -21.80 18.48 2.58
N HIS A 49 -20.52 18.11 2.60
CA HIS A 49 -19.86 17.59 3.81
C HIS A 49 -18.37 17.99 3.89
N ARG A 50 -17.82 17.94 5.11
CA ARG A 50 -16.41 18.24 5.42
C ARG A 50 -15.65 17.04 6.00
N ILE A 51 -16.37 16.00 6.37
CA ILE A 51 -15.80 14.77 6.94
C ILE A 51 -16.57 13.57 6.41
N VAL A 52 -15.83 12.55 5.97
CA VAL A 52 -16.35 11.21 5.73
C VAL A 52 -15.72 10.24 6.71
N THR A 53 -16.52 9.37 7.31
CA THR A 53 -16.07 8.29 8.19
C THR A 53 -16.37 6.95 7.52
N ALA A 54 -15.35 6.39 6.90
CA ALA A 54 -15.34 5.00 6.44
C ALA A 54 -15.13 4.09 7.66
N ARG A 55 -16.18 3.42 8.11
CA ARG A 55 -16.20 2.73 9.41
C ARG A 55 -15.35 1.46 9.44
N HIS A 56 -15.16 0.82 8.30
CA HIS A 56 -14.42 -0.43 8.13
C HIS A 56 -13.88 -0.53 6.71
N ALA A 57 -12.97 -1.46 6.46
CA ALA A 57 -12.53 -1.78 5.12
C ALA A 57 -13.71 -2.28 4.27
N ALA A 58 -13.88 -1.70 3.08
CA ALA A 58 -15.02 -2.00 2.22
C ALA A 58 -14.68 -1.80 0.74
N VAL A 59 -15.47 -2.44 -0.12
CA VAL A 59 -15.53 -2.09 -1.54
C VAL A 59 -16.50 -0.94 -1.75
N LEU A 60 -16.13 -0.03 -2.65
CA LEU A 60 -16.84 1.23 -2.93
C LEU A 60 -17.72 1.12 -4.19
N TYR A 61 -18.06 -0.11 -4.56
CA TYR A 61 -18.92 -0.52 -5.66
C TYR A 61 -19.80 -1.71 -5.21
N PRO A 62 -20.86 -2.09 -5.93
CA PRO A 62 -21.62 -3.31 -5.64
C PRO A 62 -20.81 -4.56 -5.97
N PRO A 63 -20.43 -5.41 -4.96
CA PRO A 63 -19.67 -6.62 -5.22
C PRO A 63 -20.48 -7.66 -6.00
N ASP A 64 -19.83 -8.44 -6.86
CA ASP A 64 -20.45 -9.51 -7.63
C ASP A 64 -20.84 -10.70 -6.73
N ALA A 65 -22.13 -10.86 -6.51
CA ALA A 65 -22.66 -11.94 -5.67
C ALA A 65 -22.26 -13.35 -6.18
N GLY A 66 -22.07 -13.52 -7.49
CA GLY A 66 -21.66 -14.80 -8.09
C GLY A 66 -20.22 -15.16 -7.72
N ARG A 67 -19.31 -14.19 -7.77
CA ARG A 67 -17.89 -14.37 -7.39
C ARG A 67 -17.75 -14.81 -5.92
N TRP A 68 -18.56 -14.22 -5.04
CA TRP A 68 -18.47 -14.44 -3.60
C TRP A 68 -19.39 -15.56 -3.08
N GLN A 69 -20.14 -16.20 -3.96
CA GLN A 69 -21.00 -17.33 -3.56
C GLN A 69 -20.13 -18.50 -3.06
N GLY A 70 -20.47 -19.01 -1.85
CA GLY A 70 -19.74 -20.12 -1.23
C GLY A 70 -18.38 -19.73 -0.60
N ARG A 71 -17.92 -18.49 -0.72
CA ARG A 71 -16.70 -18.02 -0.05
C ARG A 71 -16.97 -17.74 1.43
N GLU A 72 -16.07 -18.19 2.30
CA GLU A 72 -16.09 -17.89 3.74
C GLU A 72 -15.81 -16.42 3.99
N LEU A 73 -14.73 -15.90 3.39
CA LEU A 73 -14.36 -14.50 3.49
C LEU A 73 -14.91 -13.73 2.30
N ARG A 74 -15.55 -12.57 2.56
CA ARG A 74 -16.20 -11.73 1.56
C ARG A 74 -15.89 -10.26 1.82
N PRO A 75 -15.88 -9.40 0.78
CA PRO A 75 -15.74 -7.96 0.99
C PRO A 75 -17.01 -7.38 1.61
N TYR A 76 -16.82 -6.36 2.44
CA TYR A 76 -17.93 -5.56 2.95
C TYR A 76 -18.28 -4.47 1.95
N ARG A 77 -19.58 -4.26 1.72
CA ARG A 77 -20.05 -3.10 0.96
C ARG A 77 -20.04 -1.87 1.87
N GLN A 78 -19.60 -0.74 1.34
CA GLN A 78 -19.70 0.55 2.02
C GLN A 78 -21.17 1.02 2.19
N SER A 79 -21.40 1.94 3.12
CA SER A 79 -22.72 2.55 3.39
C SER A 79 -22.65 4.03 3.77
N TRP A 80 -21.50 4.68 3.55
CA TRP A 80 -21.26 6.08 3.94
C TRP A 80 -21.19 7.04 2.75
N VAL A 81 -21.16 6.55 1.53
CA VAL A 81 -21.31 7.33 0.31
C VAL A 81 -22.68 7.01 -0.28
N PRO A 82 -23.48 8.00 -0.68
CA PRO A 82 -24.76 7.79 -1.36
C PRO A 82 -24.60 7.03 -2.70
N GLY A 83 -25.71 6.45 -3.16
CA GLY A 83 -25.77 5.74 -4.42
C GLY A 83 -25.46 4.24 -4.32
N ASP A 84 -25.77 3.53 -5.39
CA ASP A 84 -25.57 2.08 -5.47
C ASP A 84 -24.12 1.73 -5.89
N ASP A 85 -23.52 2.54 -6.75
CA ASP A 85 -22.14 2.36 -7.25
C ASP A 85 -21.37 3.69 -7.19
N PRO A 86 -20.94 4.16 -6.01
CA PRO A 86 -20.21 5.42 -5.90
C PRO A 86 -18.86 5.40 -6.62
N TYR A 87 -18.21 4.22 -6.76
CA TYR A 87 -17.01 4.12 -7.60
C TYR A 87 -17.34 4.39 -9.07
N GLY A 88 -18.35 3.74 -9.62
CA GLY A 88 -18.76 3.91 -11.02
C GLY A 88 -19.16 5.35 -11.34
N GLU A 89 -19.92 6.00 -10.45
CA GLU A 89 -20.30 7.40 -10.59
C GLU A 89 -19.07 8.32 -10.62
N ALA A 90 -18.15 8.16 -9.67
CA ALA A 90 -16.93 8.96 -9.62
C ALA A 90 -16.02 8.69 -10.83
N ALA A 91 -15.84 7.43 -11.23
CA ALA A 91 -15.01 7.06 -12.37
C ALA A 91 -15.53 7.67 -13.69
N ALA A 92 -16.85 7.65 -13.90
CA ALA A 92 -17.48 8.26 -15.07
C ALA A 92 -17.24 9.77 -15.10
N ALA A 93 -17.48 10.48 -13.99
CA ALA A 93 -17.26 11.93 -13.91
C ALA A 93 -15.78 12.32 -14.17
N LEU A 94 -14.83 11.53 -13.64
CA LEU A 94 -13.40 11.77 -13.85
C LEU A 94 -12.99 11.49 -15.29
N ALA A 95 -13.50 10.43 -15.92
CA ALA A 95 -13.26 10.12 -17.33
C ALA A 95 -13.87 11.20 -18.27
N ASP A 96 -15.06 11.69 -17.97
CA ASP A 96 -15.71 12.78 -18.72
C ASP A 96 -14.92 14.09 -18.61
N ALA A 97 -14.17 14.30 -17.53
CA ALA A 97 -13.23 15.42 -17.38
C ALA A 97 -11.88 15.18 -18.11
N GLY A 98 -11.73 14.09 -18.87
CA GLY A 98 -10.55 13.77 -19.66
C GLY A 98 -9.42 13.09 -18.90
N LEU A 99 -9.68 12.55 -17.70
CA LEU A 99 -8.69 11.86 -16.88
C LEU A 99 -8.71 10.35 -17.14
N GLU A 100 -7.54 9.74 -17.23
CA GLU A 100 -7.42 8.28 -17.21
C GLU A 100 -7.64 7.78 -15.77
N VAL A 101 -8.52 6.81 -15.61
CA VAL A 101 -8.87 6.27 -14.28
C VAL A 101 -8.14 4.95 -14.03
N HIS A 102 -7.38 4.89 -12.95
CA HIS A 102 -6.86 3.65 -12.38
C HIS A 102 -7.55 3.37 -11.05
N THR A 103 -7.77 2.10 -10.74
CA THR A 103 -8.29 1.70 -9.43
C THR A 103 -7.19 1.72 -8.37
N TRP A 104 -7.57 2.00 -7.12
CA TRP A 104 -6.74 1.84 -5.95
C TRP A 104 -7.34 0.77 -5.05
N VAL A 105 -6.59 -0.31 -4.83
CA VAL A 105 -7.07 -1.49 -4.11
C VAL A 105 -6.17 -1.76 -2.92
N VAL A 106 -6.68 -1.57 -1.71
CA VAL A 106 -6.01 -1.98 -0.47
C VAL A 106 -6.40 -3.40 -0.13
N LEU A 107 -5.43 -4.31 -0.04
CA LEU A 107 -5.66 -5.74 0.10
C LEU A 107 -5.57 -6.23 1.56
N ALA A 108 -4.38 -6.44 2.09
CA ALA A 108 -4.15 -7.14 3.36
C ALA A 108 -4.29 -6.23 4.60
N HIS A 109 -5.27 -5.31 4.61
CA HIS A 109 -5.54 -4.42 5.74
C HIS A 109 -7.05 -4.28 5.98
N ASN A 110 -7.59 -5.07 6.92
CA ASN A 110 -9.04 -5.14 7.16
C ASN A 110 -9.35 -5.56 8.59
N SER A 111 -9.50 -4.59 9.50
CA SER A 111 -9.76 -4.84 10.92
C SER A 111 -11.07 -5.61 11.15
N ARG A 112 -12.14 -5.24 10.47
CA ARG A 112 -13.43 -5.89 10.62
C ARG A 112 -13.37 -7.38 10.24
N LEU A 113 -12.68 -7.69 9.15
CA LEU A 113 -12.53 -9.08 8.70
C LEU A 113 -11.80 -9.93 9.76
N GLY A 114 -10.72 -9.40 10.35
CA GLY A 114 -9.98 -10.10 11.39
C GLY A 114 -10.71 -10.15 12.73
N GLU A 115 -11.61 -9.21 13.03
CA GLU A 115 -12.49 -9.24 14.21
C GLU A 115 -13.59 -10.30 14.06
N GLU A 116 -14.24 -10.39 12.90
CA GLU A 116 -15.27 -11.38 12.60
C GLU A 116 -14.69 -12.80 12.41
N HIS A 117 -13.43 -12.90 11.93
CA HIS A 117 -12.71 -14.16 11.68
C HIS A 117 -11.35 -14.17 12.40
N PRO A 118 -11.28 -14.26 13.73
CA PRO A 118 -10.01 -14.13 14.46
C PRO A 118 -8.92 -15.16 14.10
N SER A 119 -9.29 -16.29 13.52
CA SER A 119 -8.36 -17.34 13.09
C SER A 119 -7.46 -16.89 11.95
N ILE A 120 -7.91 -15.94 11.10
CA ILE A 120 -7.14 -15.49 9.95
C ILE A 120 -6.10 -14.43 10.26
N ALA A 121 -6.15 -13.81 11.43
CA ALA A 121 -5.25 -12.73 11.81
C ALA A 121 -3.80 -13.20 12.00
N VAL A 122 -2.84 -12.33 11.72
CA VAL A 122 -1.44 -12.50 12.12
C VAL A 122 -1.40 -12.74 13.64
N ARG A 123 -0.65 -13.74 14.08
CA ARG A 123 -0.38 -14.06 15.49
C ARG A 123 1.11 -13.91 15.75
N ASN A 124 1.50 -12.92 16.54
CA ASN A 124 2.89 -12.63 16.84
C ASN A 124 3.55 -13.69 17.75
N ALA A 125 4.83 -13.51 18.07
CA ALA A 125 5.59 -14.46 18.91
C ALA A 125 5.07 -14.57 20.35
N TYR A 126 4.33 -13.60 20.86
CA TYR A 126 3.70 -13.59 22.18
C TYR A 126 2.29 -14.22 22.18
N GLY A 127 1.73 -14.49 20.99
CA GLY A 127 0.39 -15.02 20.81
C GLY A 127 -0.68 -13.96 20.56
N ASP A 128 -0.32 -12.66 20.57
CA ASP A 128 -1.26 -11.58 20.28
C ASP A 128 -1.68 -11.62 18.82
N ARG A 129 -2.96 -11.35 18.57
CA ARG A 129 -3.51 -11.30 17.22
C ARG A 129 -3.61 -9.87 16.74
N TYR A 130 -3.41 -9.68 15.43
CA TYR A 130 -3.56 -8.41 14.74
C TYR A 130 -4.80 -8.43 13.86
N PRO A 131 -6.00 -8.07 14.38
CA PRO A 131 -7.23 -8.12 13.58
C PRO A 131 -7.14 -7.33 12.26
N TRP A 132 -6.36 -6.24 12.24
CA TRP A 132 -6.16 -5.40 11.06
C TRP A 132 -5.29 -6.04 9.98
N ALA A 133 -4.54 -7.11 10.29
CA ALA A 133 -3.56 -7.74 9.42
C ALA A 133 -3.90 -9.23 9.20
N PRO A 134 -4.66 -9.58 8.16
CA PRO A 134 -4.86 -10.98 7.76
C PRO A 134 -3.54 -11.64 7.41
N CYS A 135 -3.35 -12.89 7.84
CA CYS A 135 -2.15 -13.66 7.54
C CYS A 135 -2.18 -14.19 6.12
N VAL A 136 -1.36 -13.62 5.25
CA VAL A 136 -1.31 -13.94 3.81
C VAL A 136 -0.76 -15.35 3.50
N ALA A 137 -0.29 -16.11 4.49
CA ALA A 137 0.07 -17.51 4.35
C ALA A 137 -1.14 -18.47 4.46
N ARG A 138 -2.30 -17.98 4.92
CA ARG A 138 -3.51 -18.80 5.06
C ARG A 138 -4.24 -18.95 3.73
N PRO A 139 -4.61 -20.18 3.33
CA PRO A 139 -5.25 -20.41 2.03
C PRO A 139 -6.55 -19.61 1.83
N GLU A 140 -7.40 -19.51 2.85
CA GLU A 140 -8.66 -18.76 2.82
C GLU A 140 -8.43 -17.25 2.65
N VAL A 141 -7.38 -16.70 3.27
CA VAL A 141 -6.98 -15.29 3.10
C VAL A 141 -6.45 -15.05 1.70
N ARG A 142 -5.59 -15.95 1.20
CA ARG A 142 -5.06 -15.85 -0.18
C ARG A 142 -6.19 -15.86 -1.21
N ALA A 143 -7.12 -16.81 -1.10
CA ALA A 143 -8.28 -16.88 -2.00
C ALA A 143 -9.09 -15.57 -1.97
N TYR A 144 -9.37 -15.04 -0.77
CA TYR A 144 -10.05 -13.75 -0.60
C TYR A 144 -9.30 -12.60 -1.27
N LEU A 145 -7.98 -12.46 -1.03
CA LEU A 145 -7.18 -11.35 -1.56
C LEU A 145 -7.05 -11.41 -3.09
N VAL A 146 -6.91 -12.61 -3.66
CA VAL A 146 -6.84 -12.82 -5.11
C VAL A 146 -8.17 -12.48 -5.79
N ASP A 147 -9.30 -12.96 -5.23
CA ASP A 147 -10.64 -12.63 -5.74
C ASP A 147 -10.94 -11.13 -5.61
N LEU A 148 -10.54 -10.50 -4.47
CA LEU A 148 -10.70 -9.06 -4.25
C LEU A 148 -9.84 -8.25 -5.23
N ALA A 149 -8.59 -8.64 -5.45
CA ALA A 149 -7.72 -7.98 -6.42
C ALA A 149 -8.34 -8.00 -7.82
N ALA A 150 -8.80 -9.18 -8.29
CA ALA A 150 -9.41 -9.31 -9.61
C ALA A 150 -10.68 -8.46 -9.75
N GLU A 151 -11.56 -8.47 -8.74
CA GLU A 151 -12.82 -7.74 -8.82
C GLU A 151 -12.62 -6.22 -8.65
N ALA A 152 -11.88 -5.80 -7.62
CA ALA A 152 -11.73 -4.38 -7.30
C ALA A 152 -10.80 -3.64 -8.28
N ALA A 153 -9.84 -4.33 -8.89
CA ALA A 153 -8.97 -3.74 -9.89
C ALA A 153 -9.71 -3.48 -11.22
N VAL A 154 -10.46 -4.48 -11.70
CA VAL A 154 -11.08 -4.44 -13.03
C VAL A 154 -12.50 -3.88 -12.92
N ARG A 155 -12.60 -2.56 -12.80
CA ARG A 155 -13.88 -1.86 -12.75
C ARG A 155 -14.19 -1.18 -14.09
N PRO A 156 -15.48 -0.96 -14.42
CA PRO A 156 -15.86 -0.24 -15.64
C PRO A 156 -15.14 1.10 -15.75
N GLY A 157 -14.55 1.37 -16.91
CA GLY A 157 -13.80 2.61 -17.18
C GLY A 157 -12.35 2.64 -16.69
N ALA A 158 -11.92 1.72 -15.83
CA ALA A 158 -10.53 1.64 -15.38
C ALA A 158 -9.59 1.16 -16.48
N LYS A 159 -8.42 1.79 -16.60
CA LYS A 159 -7.33 1.45 -17.54
C LYS A 159 -6.12 0.81 -16.86
N GLY A 160 -6.17 0.69 -15.55
CA GLY A 160 -5.13 0.07 -14.74
C GLY A 160 -5.50 0.04 -13.26
N THR A 161 -4.60 -0.50 -12.46
CA THR A 161 -4.76 -0.62 -11.01
C THR A 161 -3.46 -0.38 -10.28
N GLU A 162 -3.58 0.08 -9.04
CA GLU A 162 -2.50 0.14 -8.06
C GLU A 162 -2.91 -0.71 -6.86
N LEU A 163 -2.20 -1.84 -6.65
CA LEU A 163 -2.45 -2.77 -5.55
C LEU A 163 -1.58 -2.40 -4.36
N GLU A 164 -2.21 -1.99 -3.28
CA GLU A 164 -1.57 -1.64 -2.02
C GLU A 164 -1.71 -2.79 -1.02
N SER A 165 -0.73 -2.95 -0.14
CA SER A 165 -0.71 -4.01 0.88
C SER A 165 -0.84 -5.43 0.28
N CYS A 166 -0.27 -5.67 -0.91
CA CYS A 166 -0.25 -6.98 -1.56
C CYS A 166 0.86 -7.87 -0.98
N GLY A 167 0.76 -8.22 0.29
CA GLY A 167 1.73 -9.02 1.02
C GLY A 167 1.57 -8.86 2.54
N TRP A 168 2.67 -8.95 3.28
CA TRP A 168 2.66 -8.89 4.74
C TRP A 168 2.37 -7.49 5.27
N TYR A 169 1.26 -7.34 6.03
CA TYR A 169 0.93 -6.09 6.72
C TYR A 169 1.56 -6.01 8.13
N GLY A 170 1.44 -7.09 8.92
CA GLY A 170 2.08 -7.22 10.23
C GLY A 170 1.69 -6.15 11.24
N LEU A 171 2.69 -5.64 11.98
CA LEU A 171 2.54 -4.58 12.97
C LEU A 171 2.44 -3.18 12.36
N ALA A 172 2.25 -3.02 11.05
CA ALA A 172 2.00 -1.69 10.49
C ALA A 172 0.77 -1.04 11.16
N HIS A 173 0.60 0.26 10.96
CA HIS A 173 -0.40 1.05 11.68
C HIS A 173 -1.81 0.45 11.62
N LEU A 174 -2.52 0.53 12.74
CA LEU A 174 -3.95 0.27 12.81
C LEU A 174 -4.75 1.53 12.43
N HIS A 175 -4.42 2.65 13.07
CA HIS A 175 -5.01 3.98 12.82
C HIS A 175 -4.17 5.09 13.50
N ALA A 176 -4.62 6.35 13.40
CA ALA A 176 -3.89 7.51 13.92
C ALA A 176 -3.74 7.55 15.46
N HIS A 177 -4.40 6.68 16.19
CA HIS A 177 -4.33 6.61 17.66
C HIS A 177 -3.43 5.49 18.18
N ASP A 178 -2.58 4.90 17.35
CA ASP A 178 -1.64 3.87 17.78
C ASP A 178 -0.74 4.35 18.90
N LYS A 179 -0.55 3.52 19.92
CA LYS A 179 0.27 3.79 21.10
C LYS A 179 1.45 2.84 21.19
N ILE A 180 2.08 2.55 20.04
CA ILE A 180 3.19 1.61 19.92
C ILE A 180 4.57 2.25 20.14
N GLY A 181 4.64 3.57 20.36
CA GLY A 181 5.88 4.29 20.59
C GLY A 181 6.45 4.19 22.03
N GLY A 182 5.86 3.33 22.89
CA GLY A 182 6.34 3.14 24.26
C GLY A 182 7.64 2.34 24.38
N ALA A 183 8.05 1.63 23.32
CA ALA A 183 9.32 0.95 23.21
C ALA A 183 10.03 1.33 21.90
N PRO A 184 11.37 1.36 21.87
CA PRO A 184 12.14 1.75 20.69
C PRO A 184 12.25 0.57 19.70
N LEU A 185 11.15 0.20 19.06
CA LEU A 185 11.11 -0.96 18.14
C LEU A 185 12.07 -0.82 16.95
N GLY A 186 12.18 0.38 16.38
CA GLY A 186 12.92 0.56 15.12
C GLY A 186 12.38 -0.34 13.99
N GLY A 187 13.06 -0.39 12.86
CA GLY A 187 12.67 -1.25 11.73
C GLY A 187 12.81 -2.75 12.04
N ALA A 188 13.89 -3.13 12.73
CA ALA A 188 14.14 -4.52 13.12
C ALA A 188 13.10 -5.02 14.14
N GLY A 189 12.79 -4.24 15.18
CA GLY A 189 11.75 -4.61 16.15
C GLY A 189 10.36 -4.71 15.53
N GLN A 190 10.01 -3.80 14.62
CA GLN A 190 8.77 -3.89 13.83
C GLN A 190 8.70 -5.16 12.99
N TYR A 191 9.80 -5.53 12.34
CA TYR A 191 9.88 -6.78 11.58
C TYR A 191 9.63 -7.99 12.49
N LEU A 192 10.34 -8.07 13.63
CA LEU A 192 10.19 -9.19 14.59
C LEU A 192 8.75 -9.28 15.13
N MET A 193 8.12 -8.16 15.45
CA MET A 193 6.72 -8.10 15.87
C MET A 193 5.73 -8.42 14.73
N SER A 194 6.15 -8.29 13.47
CA SER A 194 5.32 -8.61 12.30
C SER A 194 5.42 -10.08 11.86
N LEU A 195 6.28 -10.88 12.49
CA LEU A 195 6.39 -12.31 12.20
C LEU A 195 5.16 -13.06 12.71
N CYS A 196 4.58 -13.91 11.85
CA CYS A 196 3.39 -14.68 12.18
C CYS A 196 3.75 -16.10 12.64
N PHE A 197 3.09 -16.54 13.72
CA PHE A 197 3.21 -17.89 14.30
C PHE A 197 1.84 -18.59 14.33
N CYS A 198 0.97 -18.35 13.35
CA CYS A 198 -0.21 -19.19 13.13
C CYS A 198 0.19 -20.54 12.55
N ASP A 199 -0.75 -21.49 12.53
CA ASP A 199 -0.47 -22.87 12.11
C ASP A 199 0.10 -22.96 10.69
N SER A 200 -0.40 -22.14 9.74
CA SER A 200 0.13 -22.08 8.37
C SER A 200 1.58 -21.59 8.31
N CYS A 201 1.93 -20.59 9.12
CA CYS A 201 3.30 -20.09 9.19
C CYS A 201 4.22 -21.10 9.93
N GLY A 202 3.74 -21.75 11.00
CA GLY A 202 4.46 -22.80 11.68
C GLY A 202 4.83 -23.95 10.74
N ALA A 203 3.85 -24.49 10.03
CA ALA A 203 4.08 -25.52 9.01
C ALA A 203 5.05 -25.05 7.89
N GLY A 204 5.00 -23.77 7.54
CA GLY A 204 5.93 -23.18 6.58
C GLY A 204 7.37 -23.15 7.07
N TYR A 205 7.61 -22.82 8.33
CA TYR A 205 8.95 -22.88 8.96
C TYR A 205 9.48 -24.31 9.05
N GLU A 206 8.61 -25.25 9.45
CA GLU A 206 8.94 -26.68 9.50
C GLU A 206 9.29 -27.23 8.12
N GLY A 207 8.57 -26.79 7.07
CA GLY A 207 8.88 -27.11 5.68
C GLY A 207 10.23 -26.56 5.20
N LEU A 208 10.81 -25.59 5.90
CA LEU A 208 12.18 -25.08 5.70
C LEU A 208 13.20 -25.74 6.65
N GLY A 209 12.80 -26.77 7.39
CA GLY A 209 13.66 -27.52 8.31
C GLY A 209 13.89 -26.84 9.67
N ALA A 210 13.07 -25.87 10.06
CA ALA A 210 13.21 -25.14 11.31
C ALA A 210 12.04 -25.45 12.27
N ASP A 211 12.35 -25.63 13.56
CA ASP A 211 11.34 -25.79 14.62
C ASP A 211 10.62 -24.47 14.88
N ALA A 212 9.31 -24.43 14.61
CA ALA A 212 8.49 -23.22 14.71
C ALA A 212 8.44 -22.66 16.14
N GLU A 213 8.44 -23.52 17.17
CA GLU A 213 8.41 -23.09 18.57
C GLU A 213 9.79 -22.58 19.02
N GLU A 214 10.88 -23.15 18.51
CA GLU A 214 12.22 -22.61 18.76
C GLU A 214 12.38 -21.22 18.13
N LEU A 215 11.91 -21.04 16.89
CA LEU A 215 11.89 -19.74 16.22
C LEU A 215 11.07 -18.71 17.00
N ARG A 216 9.88 -19.10 17.47
CA ARG A 216 9.01 -18.23 18.29
C ARG A 216 9.74 -17.78 19.56
N ARG A 217 10.34 -18.72 20.30
CA ARG A 217 11.12 -18.42 21.50
C ARG A 217 12.33 -17.54 21.21
N ALA A 218 12.99 -17.72 20.06
CA ALA A 218 14.10 -16.89 19.65
C ALA A 218 13.66 -15.43 19.43
N VAL A 219 12.53 -15.18 18.77
CA VAL A 219 11.96 -13.84 18.61
C VAL A 219 11.62 -13.19 19.96
N VAL A 220 11.00 -13.94 20.88
CA VAL A 220 10.70 -13.44 22.23
C VAL A 220 11.99 -13.05 22.98
N ARG A 221 13.06 -13.87 22.88
CA ARG A 221 14.36 -13.51 23.47
C ARG A 221 14.99 -12.28 22.83
N ALA A 222 14.93 -12.19 21.50
CA ALA A 222 15.50 -11.08 20.73
C ALA A 222 14.86 -9.73 21.07
N LEU A 223 13.56 -9.72 21.41
CA LEU A 223 12.83 -8.50 21.76
C LEU A 223 13.00 -8.05 23.23
N ARG A 224 13.62 -8.85 24.11
CA ARG A 224 13.81 -8.47 25.53
C ARG A 224 14.52 -7.13 25.73
N PRO A 225 15.66 -6.85 25.05
CA PRO A 225 16.33 -5.54 25.17
C PRO A 225 15.44 -4.39 24.74
N VAL A 226 14.65 -4.59 23.67
CA VAL A 226 13.72 -3.58 23.17
C VAL A 226 12.69 -3.21 24.23
N TRP A 227 12.12 -4.20 24.92
CA TRP A 227 11.16 -3.96 26.01
C TRP A 227 11.81 -3.30 27.23
N ALA A 228 13.11 -3.51 27.45
CA ALA A 228 13.87 -2.83 28.48
C ALA A 228 14.19 -1.35 28.13
N GLY A 229 13.82 -0.89 26.95
CA GLY A 229 14.14 0.47 26.47
C GLY A 229 15.56 0.61 25.90
N GLU A 230 16.27 -0.50 25.73
CA GLU A 230 17.57 -0.52 25.08
C GLU A 230 17.37 -0.32 23.56
N THR A 231 18.04 0.68 23.01
CA THR A 231 18.06 0.83 21.55
C THR A 231 18.98 -0.23 20.96
N ALA A 232 18.54 -0.90 19.91
CA ALA A 232 19.42 -1.72 19.11
C ALA A 232 20.60 -0.84 18.61
N ALA A 233 21.81 -1.33 18.79
CA ALA A 233 23.00 -0.60 18.36
C ALA A 233 23.02 -0.53 16.83
N GLY A 234 22.82 0.64 16.26
CA GLY A 234 22.69 0.87 14.82
C GLY A 234 21.63 1.89 14.46
N GLY A 235 21.02 2.50 15.47
CA GLY A 235 20.16 3.66 15.43
C GLY A 235 19.56 4.06 14.09
N GLY A 236 18.48 3.44 13.67
CA GLY A 236 17.50 4.11 12.80
C GLY A 236 17.86 4.28 11.31
N ASP A 237 19.01 3.86 10.86
CA ASP A 237 19.34 3.89 9.43
C ASP A 237 18.67 2.70 8.73
N ARG A 238 17.86 3.01 7.72
CA ARG A 238 17.19 2.04 6.86
C ARG A 238 18.14 0.97 6.30
N ALA A 239 19.36 1.34 5.92
CA ALA A 239 20.37 0.43 5.38
C ALA A 239 20.85 -0.62 6.41
N GLY A 240 20.86 -0.28 7.68
CA GLY A 240 21.29 -1.16 8.77
C GLY A 240 20.19 -2.07 9.36
N GLU A 241 18.92 -1.89 8.97
CA GLU A 241 17.80 -2.61 9.60
C GLU A 241 17.90 -4.12 9.49
N TRP A 242 18.30 -4.65 8.33
CA TRP A 242 18.43 -6.09 8.15
C TRP A 242 19.60 -6.67 8.97
N ALA A 243 20.75 -5.98 8.98
CA ALA A 243 21.87 -6.39 9.82
C ALA A 243 21.50 -6.41 11.31
N GLU A 244 20.63 -5.52 11.75
CA GLU A 244 20.10 -5.53 13.11
C GLU A 244 19.18 -6.74 13.36
N VAL A 245 18.34 -7.12 12.39
CA VAL A 245 17.53 -8.35 12.46
C VAL A 245 18.45 -9.58 12.62
N GLU A 246 19.50 -9.69 11.81
CA GLU A 246 20.47 -10.78 11.88
C GLU A 246 21.22 -10.80 13.22
N LYS A 247 21.59 -9.65 13.75
CA LYS A 247 22.22 -9.53 15.06
C LYS A 247 21.29 -10.01 16.19
N LEU A 248 20.00 -9.69 16.14
CA LEU A 248 19.02 -10.04 17.15
C LEU A 248 18.65 -11.55 17.12
N LEU A 249 18.53 -12.13 15.93
CA LEU A 249 18.06 -13.52 15.73
C LEU A 249 19.18 -14.54 15.50
N GLY A 250 20.32 -14.10 14.99
CA GLY A 250 21.32 -14.91 14.30
C GLY A 250 20.97 -15.09 12.82
N ALA A 251 21.99 -15.11 11.95
CA ALA A 251 21.81 -15.14 10.50
C ALA A 251 20.96 -16.31 9.99
N ASP A 252 21.14 -17.51 10.53
CA ASP A 252 20.40 -18.71 10.09
C ASP A 252 18.89 -18.57 10.34
N ARG A 253 18.46 -18.08 11.51
CA ARG A 253 17.05 -17.89 11.83
C ARG A 253 16.46 -16.74 11.04
N ALA A 254 17.20 -15.64 10.86
CA ALA A 254 16.79 -14.52 10.03
C ALA A 254 16.55 -14.97 8.58
N ALA A 255 17.42 -15.81 8.03
CA ALA A 255 17.28 -16.40 6.70
C ALA A 255 16.02 -17.27 6.55
N VAL A 256 15.66 -18.08 7.55
CA VAL A 256 14.43 -18.88 7.55
C VAL A 256 13.20 -17.98 7.45
N PHE A 257 13.12 -16.93 8.28
CA PHE A 257 12.00 -15.99 8.24
C PHE A 257 11.93 -15.24 6.91
N ALA A 258 13.06 -14.77 6.40
CA ALA A 258 13.13 -14.10 5.11
C ALA A 258 12.63 -15.01 3.98
N ALA A 259 13.18 -16.23 3.89
CA ALA A 259 12.82 -17.20 2.85
C ALA A 259 11.31 -17.55 2.87
N TRP A 260 10.71 -17.75 4.05
CA TRP A 260 9.28 -18.01 4.17
C TRP A 260 8.45 -16.81 3.74
N ARG A 261 8.75 -15.64 4.27
CA ARG A 261 8.00 -14.41 3.97
C ARG A 261 8.06 -14.05 2.49
N ASP A 262 9.25 -14.14 1.92
CA ASP A 262 9.46 -13.87 0.49
C ASP A 262 8.66 -14.85 -0.38
N ARG A 263 8.79 -16.15 -0.16
CA ARG A 263 8.04 -17.18 -0.89
C ARG A 263 6.54 -16.91 -0.86
N VAL A 264 5.97 -16.63 0.32
CA VAL A 264 4.53 -16.40 0.47
C VAL A 264 4.10 -15.12 -0.19
N ALA A 265 4.83 -14.02 -0.02
CA ALA A 265 4.48 -12.72 -0.59
C ALA A 265 4.64 -12.71 -2.11
N SER A 266 5.73 -13.27 -2.65
CA SER A 266 5.97 -13.36 -4.09
C SER A 266 4.87 -14.19 -4.79
N SER A 267 4.53 -15.38 -4.25
CA SER A 267 3.47 -16.20 -4.82
C SER A 267 2.09 -15.53 -4.74
N LEU A 268 1.77 -14.81 -3.65
CA LEU A 268 0.52 -14.06 -3.56
C LEU A 268 0.46 -12.95 -4.63
N ARG A 269 1.55 -12.19 -4.81
CA ARG A 269 1.62 -11.15 -5.84
C ARG A 269 1.41 -11.74 -7.23
N ALA A 270 2.08 -12.85 -7.55
CA ALA A 270 1.93 -13.54 -8.82
C ALA A 270 0.48 -13.98 -9.07
N GLU A 271 -0.17 -14.58 -8.07
CA GLU A 271 -1.58 -15.01 -8.15
C GLU A 271 -2.54 -13.81 -8.33
N ALA A 272 -2.34 -12.73 -7.55
CA ALA A 272 -3.18 -11.54 -7.63
C ALA A 272 -3.04 -10.86 -9.00
N VAL A 273 -1.81 -10.65 -9.48
CA VAL A 273 -1.56 -10.04 -10.79
C VAL A 273 -2.11 -10.92 -11.92
N ALA A 274 -1.93 -12.23 -11.85
CA ALA A 274 -2.50 -13.16 -12.83
C ALA A 274 -4.03 -13.11 -12.85
N ALA A 275 -4.68 -13.05 -11.69
CA ALA A 275 -6.13 -12.95 -11.57
C ALA A 275 -6.66 -11.61 -12.11
N VAL A 276 -5.97 -10.50 -11.86
CA VAL A 276 -6.31 -9.20 -12.45
C VAL A 276 -6.19 -9.25 -13.97
N ARG A 277 -5.07 -9.77 -14.50
CA ARG A 277 -4.85 -9.88 -15.95
C ARG A 277 -5.86 -10.80 -16.66
N ALA A 278 -6.28 -11.89 -15.99
CA ALA A 278 -7.31 -12.78 -16.51
C ALA A 278 -8.70 -12.14 -16.61
N ALA A 279 -8.97 -11.13 -15.78
CA ALA A 279 -10.24 -10.39 -15.74
C ALA A 279 -10.22 -9.11 -16.58
N ALA A 280 -9.05 -8.61 -16.94
CA ALA A 280 -8.86 -7.30 -17.57
C ALA A 280 -8.67 -7.41 -19.11
N GLU A 281 -8.81 -6.25 -19.79
CA GLU A 281 -8.40 -6.09 -21.20
C GLU A 281 -6.87 -6.13 -21.32
N THR A 282 -6.37 -6.39 -22.54
CA THR A 282 -4.95 -6.66 -22.83
C THR A 282 -4.01 -5.52 -22.40
N ASP A 283 -4.45 -4.27 -22.49
CA ASP A 283 -3.63 -3.09 -22.20
C ASP A 283 -3.77 -2.55 -20.77
N PHE A 284 -4.45 -3.32 -19.90
CA PHE A 284 -4.69 -2.94 -18.52
C PHE A 284 -3.39 -2.99 -17.69
N ARG A 285 -3.01 -1.86 -17.09
CA ARG A 285 -1.77 -1.75 -16.31
C ARG A 285 -1.95 -2.18 -14.86
N VAL A 286 -1.00 -2.95 -14.34
CA VAL A 286 -0.98 -3.41 -12.94
C VAL A 286 0.30 -2.90 -12.26
N LEU A 287 0.16 -1.99 -11.31
CA LEU A 287 1.24 -1.49 -10.47
C LEU A 287 1.06 -1.98 -9.03
N LEU A 288 2.18 -2.15 -8.32
CA LEU A 288 2.18 -2.57 -6.92
C LEU A 288 2.82 -1.49 -6.05
N HIS A 289 2.18 -1.14 -4.93
CA HIS A 289 2.82 -0.34 -3.89
C HIS A 289 3.91 -1.18 -3.22
N ALA A 290 5.15 -0.74 -3.31
CA ALA A 290 6.32 -1.54 -2.98
C ALA A 290 7.40 -0.76 -2.22
N ASP A 291 8.26 -1.52 -1.55
CA ASP A 291 9.48 -1.06 -0.91
C ASP A 291 10.62 -2.03 -1.28
N PRO A 292 11.79 -1.57 -1.73
CA PRO A 292 12.88 -2.45 -2.15
C PRO A 292 13.56 -3.22 -1.00
N ALA A 293 13.20 -2.95 0.25
CA ALA A 293 13.68 -3.71 1.42
C ALA A 293 12.70 -4.86 1.73
N PRO A 294 13.03 -6.14 1.44
CA PRO A 294 12.09 -7.27 1.53
C PRO A 294 11.48 -7.50 2.91
N HIS A 295 12.14 -7.03 3.96
CA HIS A 295 11.65 -7.15 5.34
C HIS A 295 10.52 -6.14 5.69
N ARG A 296 10.28 -5.14 4.87
CA ARG A 296 9.22 -4.14 5.12
C ARG A 296 7.82 -4.73 5.00
N SER A 297 6.91 -4.18 5.80
CA SER A 297 5.50 -4.58 5.90
C SER A 297 4.60 -3.34 5.85
N GLY A 298 3.31 -3.54 5.56
CA GLY A 298 2.32 -2.46 5.56
C GLY A 298 1.84 -2.07 4.17
N ALA A 299 1.55 -0.80 3.95
CA ALA A 299 1.02 -0.26 2.68
C ALA A 299 1.98 -0.53 1.50
N ASN A 300 3.25 -0.16 1.67
CA ASN A 300 4.32 -0.45 0.71
C ASN A 300 5.04 -1.73 1.14
N VAL A 301 4.62 -2.84 0.58
CA VAL A 301 5.15 -4.16 0.94
C VAL A 301 6.58 -4.32 0.46
N GLY A 302 7.44 -4.94 1.30
CA GLY A 302 8.81 -5.30 0.92
C GLY A 302 8.83 -6.29 -0.22
N VAL A 303 9.67 -6.04 -1.22
CA VAL A 303 9.81 -6.86 -2.43
C VAL A 303 11.27 -7.03 -2.84
N ASP A 304 11.56 -8.11 -3.56
CA ASP A 304 12.73 -8.16 -4.43
C ASP A 304 12.42 -7.38 -5.72
N PRO A 305 13.25 -6.39 -6.13
CA PRO A 305 12.99 -5.56 -7.30
C PRO A 305 12.92 -6.36 -8.61
N ALA A 306 13.75 -7.38 -8.79
CA ALA A 306 13.74 -8.20 -10.01
C ALA A 306 12.46 -9.04 -10.08
N ASP A 307 12.07 -9.66 -8.96
CA ASP A 307 10.88 -10.50 -8.86
C ASP A 307 9.59 -9.72 -9.14
N VAL A 308 9.41 -8.57 -8.49
CA VAL A 308 8.17 -7.78 -8.67
C VAL A 308 8.04 -7.20 -10.08
N LEU A 309 9.15 -6.75 -10.71
CA LEU A 309 9.11 -6.21 -12.07
C LEU A 309 8.97 -7.31 -13.14
N ALA A 310 9.24 -8.57 -12.81
CA ALA A 310 8.91 -9.71 -13.67
C ALA A 310 7.41 -10.05 -13.63
N GLN A 311 6.70 -9.66 -12.59
CA GLN A 311 5.27 -9.97 -12.37
C GLN A 311 4.34 -8.83 -12.81
N ALA A 312 4.68 -7.58 -12.51
CA ALA A 312 3.84 -6.39 -12.69
C ALA A 312 4.42 -5.41 -13.73
N ASP A 313 3.59 -4.48 -14.20
CA ASP A 313 3.98 -3.45 -15.16
C ASP A 313 4.75 -2.30 -14.50
N GLY A 314 4.85 -2.28 -13.18
CA GLY A 314 5.62 -1.29 -12.44
C GLY A 314 5.31 -1.26 -10.96
N VAL A 315 5.90 -0.28 -10.28
CA VAL A 315 5.77 -0.09 -8.83
C VAL A 315 5.49 1.36 -8.47
N VAL A 316 4.78 1.54 -7.35
CA VAL A 316 4.57 2.83 -6.69
C VAL A 316 5.41 2.87 -5.42
N LEU A 317 6.34 3.82 -5.33
CA LEU A 317 7.39 3.86 -4.32
C LEU A 317 7.24 5.07 -3.38
N PRO A 318 7.39 4.93 -2.06
CA PRO A 318 7.23 6.02 -1.09
C PRO A 318 8.39 7.01 -1.19
N CYS A 319 8.17 8.16 -1.83
CA CYS A 319 9.17 9.19 -2.10
C CYS A 319 9.00 10.48 -1.27
N THR A 320 8.03 10.51 -0.35
CA THR A 320 7.86 11.62 0.60
C THR A 320 9.07 11.70 1.55
N GLY A 321 9.50 12.92 1.86
CA GLY A 321 10.67 13.18 2.70
C GLY A 321 11.84 13.73 1.91
N GLY A 322 13.06 13.63 2.48
CA GLY A 322 14.28 14.17 1.90
C GLY A 322 14.85 13.34 0.74
N GLU A 323 15.96 13.82 0.17
CA GLU A 323 16.65 13.13 -0.94
C GLU A 323 17.11 11.71 -0.57
N ALA A 324 17.55 11.50 0.68
CA ALA A 324 17.96 10.18 1.16
C ALA A 324 16.82 9.14 1.08
N ALA A 325 15.58 9.53 1.38
CA ALA A 325 14.43 8.63 1.27
C ALA A 325 14.23 8.17 -0.18
N ARG A 326 14.27 9.09 -1.13
CA ARG A 326 14.13 8.79 -2.57
C ARG A 326 15.28 7.94 -3.08
N SER A 327 16.52 8.27 -2.68
CA SER A 327 17.73 7.52 -3.04
C SER A 327 17.71 6.08 -2.49
N ALA A 328 17.01 5.84 -1.40
CA ALA A 328 16.88 4.50 -0.82
C ALA A 328 15.87 3.61 -1.55
N VAL A 329 14.88 4.17 -2.26
CA VAL A 329 13.77 3.38 -2.80
C VAL A 329 13.74 3.27 -4.32
N LEU A 330 14.22 4.26 -5.07
CA LEU A 330 14.13 4.28 -6.54
C LEU A 330 15.26 3.49 -7.23
N PRO A 331 16.56 3.74 -6.93
CA PRO A 331 17.67 3.13 -7.65
C PRO A 331 17.67 1.59 -7.68
N PRO A 332 17.23 0.88 -6.63
CA PRO A 332 17.22 -0.59 -6.64
C PRO A 332 16.38 -1.21 -7.77
N PHE A 333 15.36 -0.52 -8.28
CA PHE A 333 14.51 -1.02 -9.37
C PHE A 333 15.09 -0.74 -10.78
N VAL A 334 15.92 0.27 -10.92
CA VAL A 334 16.42 0.73 -12.23
C VAL A 334 17.11 -0.37 -13.06
N PRO A 335 17.96 -1.24 -12.48
CA PRO A 335 18.64 -2.30 -13.25
C PRO A 335 17.68 -3.38 -13.81
N HIS A 336 16.46 -3.49 -13.25
CA HIS A 336 15.49 -4.56 -13.55
C HIS A 336 14.34 -4.09 -14.44
N ARG A 337 14.32 -2.82 -14.85
CA ARG A 337 13.25 -2.25 -15.66
C ARG A 337 13.37 -2.62 -17.14
N SER A 338 12.23 -2.77 -17.79
CA SER A 338 12.07 -2.78 -19.24
C SER A 338 11.63 -1.40 -19.75
N GLU A 339 11.52 -1.22 -21.06
CA GLU A 339 10.97 0.00 -21.67
C GLU A 339 9.51 0.28 -21.29
N ARG A 340 8.77 -0.75 -20.89
CA ARG A 340 7.34 -0.65 -20.49
C ARG A 340 7.15 -0.50 -18.98
N THR A 341 8.20 -0.66 -18.19
CA THR A 341 8.15 -0.59 -16.73
C THR A 341 7.89 0.85 -16.26
N VAL A 342 6.93 1.00 -15.33
CA VAL A 342 6.64 2.27 -14.66
C VAL A 342 7.24 2.26 -13.26
N LEU A 343 8.15 3.20 -12.98
CA LEU A 343 8.60 3.53 -11.63
C LEU A 343 7.89 4.83 -11.20
N ALA A 344 6.86 4.71 -10.36
CA ALA A 344 6.06 5.84 -9.92
C ALA A 344 6.51 6.34 -8.54
N ALA A 345 6.95 7.60 -8.45
CA ALA A 345 7.33 8.22 -7.19
C ALA A 345 6.09 8.82 -6.51
N ASN A 346 5.73 8.29 -5.32
CA ASN A 346 4.58 8.74 -4.55
C ASN A 346 4.97 9.82 -3.54
N PHE A 347 4.35 10.99 -3.67
CA PHE A 347 4.55 12.16 -2.81
C PHE A 347 3.28 12.53 -2.06
N THR A 348 3.37 12.68 -0.75
CA THR A 348 2.32 13.30 0.04
C THR A 348 2.27 14.80 -0.26
N VAL A 349 1.10 15.26 -0.72
CA VAL A 349 0.86 16.67 -1.09
C VAL A 349 -0.05 17.41 -0.10
N VAL A 350 -0.29 16.82 1.05
CA VAL A 350 -1.07 17.38 2.15
C VAL A 350 -0.10 17.82 3.25
N THR A 351 0.05 19.12 3.45
CA THR A 351 0.99 19.70 4.43
C THR A 351 0.72 19.15 5.84
N GLY A 352 -0.55 19.05 6.26
CA GLY A 352 -0.93 18.51 7.58
C GLY A 352 -0.63 17.02 7.78
N MET A 353 -0.24 16.30 6.73
CA MET A 353 0.16 14.90 6.75
C MET A 353 1.68 14.72 6.50
N GLY A 354 2.46 15.77 6.72
CA GLY A 354 3.92 15.74 6.49
C GLY A 354 4.33 15.90 5.03
N GLY A 355 3.41 16.26 4.15
CA GLY A 355 3.70 16.55 2.75
C GLY A 355 4.36 17.91 2.55
N SER A 356 5.01 18.08 1.41
CA SER A 356 5.70 19.31 1.02
C SER A 356 5.35 19.74 -0.39
N PRO A 357 4.09 20.15 -0.67
CA PRO A 357 3.66 20.51 -2.03
C PRO A 357 4.47 21.69 -2.61
N ALA A 358 4.97 22.59 -1.77
CA ALA A 358 5.80 23.72 -2.20
C ALA A 358 7.17 23.31 -2.78
N THR A 359 7.67 22.11 -2.49
CA THR A 359 8.95 21.60 -3.03
C THR A 359 8.74 20.50 -4.06
N LEU A 360 7.51 20.21 -4.43
CA LEU A 360 7.15 19.06 -5.27
C LEU A 360 7.89 19.06 -6.62
N ALA A 361 8.05 20.20 -7.27
CA ALA A 361 8.76 20.30 -8.56
C ALA A 361 10.23 19.82 -8.42
N ARG A 362 10.96 20.35 -7.43
CA ARG A 362 12.33 19.95 -7.14
C ARG A 362 12.43 18.47 -6.75
N ASP A 363 11.52 18.01 -5.90
CA ASP A 363 11.53 16.65 -5.38
C ASP A 363 11.18 15.62 -6.48
N ALA A 364 10.25 15.96 -7.38
CA ALA A 364 9.94 15.18 -8.56
C ALA A 364 11.09 15.16 -9.58
N ALA A 365 11.77 16.30 -9.80
CA ALA A 365 12.95 16.36 -10.63
C ALA A 365 14.09 15.50 -10.08
N HIS A 366 14.28 15.48 -8.74
CA HIS A 366 15.23 14.58 -8.10
C HIS A 366 14.83 13.10 -8.29
N ALA A 367 13.56 12.75 -8.11
CA ALA A 367 13.07 11.39 -8.36
C ALA A 367 13.28 10.96 -9.81
N ALA A 368 13.07 11.86 -10.78
CA ALA A 368 13.33 11.59 -12.19
C ALA A 368 14.80 11.25 -12.46
N ARG A 369 15.75 11.98 -11.84
CA ARG A 369 17.19 11.65 -11.95
C ARG A 369 17.53 10.29 -11.36
N LEU A 370 16.74 9.82 -10.39
CA LEU A 370 16.88 8.49 -9.78
C LEU A 370 16.12 7.40 -10.54
N GLY A 371 15.46 7.71 -11.65
CA GLY A 371 14.83 6.76 -12.55
C GLY A 371 13.30 6.72 -12.48
N ALA A 372 12.63 7.62 -11.77
CA ALA A 372 11.16 7.69 -11.78
C ALA A 372 10.63 8.20 -13.12
N ASP A 373 9.58 7.57 -13.63
CA ASP A 373 8.90 7.91 -14.89
C ASP A 373 7.67 8.78 -14.63
N GLU A 374 6.96 8.47 -13.56
CA GLU A 374 5.69 9.06 -13.18
C GLU A 374 5.71 9.53 -11.73
N ILE A 375 4.80 10.43 -11.37
CA ILE A 375 4.56 10.82 -9.98
C ILE A 375 3.13 10.50 -9.56
N ARG A 376 2.99 10.23 -8.26
CA ARG A 376 1.70 10.06 -7.57
C ARG A 376 1.56 11.15 -6.52
N LEU A 377 0.38 11.76 -6.45
CA LEU A 377 0.05 12.88 -5.56
C LEU A 377 -0.92 12.39 -4.49
N TYR A 378 -0.39 11.99 -3.35
CA TYR A 378 -1.16 11.51 -2.22
C TYR A 378 -1.46 12.67 -1.25
N HIS A 379 -2.64 13.17 -1.09
CA HIS A 379 -3.93 12.81 -1.61
C HIS A 379 -4.67 14.07 -2.04
N ALA A 380 -5.08 14.20 -3.32
CA ALA A 380 -5.67 15.43 -3.82
C ALA A 380 -7.03 15.77 -3.16
N GLY A 381 -7.84 14.76 -2.84
CA GLY A 381 -9.13 14.95 -2.14
C GLY A 381 -8.98 15.57 -0.74
N LEU A 382 -7.90 15.23 -0.02
CA LEU A 382 -7.63 15.70 1.35
C LEU A 382 -6.92 17.05 1.39
N ALA A 383 -6.19 17.42 0.34
CA ALA A 383 -5.34 18.60 0.30
C ALA A 383 -6.15 19.90 0.43
N SER A 384 -5.60 20.91 1.07
CA SER A 384 -6.17 22.26 1.12
C SER A 384 -6.08 22.95 -0.25
N ASP A 385 -6.83 24.05 -0.43
CA ASP A 385 -6.73 24.87 -1.66
C ASP A 385 -5.32 25.44 -1.83
N GLN A 386 -4.65 25.79 -0.74
CA GLN A 386 -3.26 26.26 -0.75
C GLN A 386 -2.30 25.15 -1.22
N ASP A 387 -2.45 23.93 -0.70
CA ASP A 387 -1.65 22.79 -1.14
C ASP A 387 -1.86 22.50 -2.62
N LEU A 388 -3.12 22.51 -3.09
CA LEU A 388 -3.43 22.26 -4.50
C LEU A 388 -2.94 23.39 -5.43
N ALA A 389 -2.93 24.64 -4.97
CA ALA A 389 -2.33 25.75 -5.73
C ALA A 389 -0.81 25.53 -5.91
N ALA A 390 -0.12 25.08 -4.86
CA ALA A 390 1.30 24.72 -4.94
C ALA A 390 1.54 23.52 -5.88
N VAL A 391 0.70 22.48 -5.81
CA VAL A 391 0.75 21.32 -6.72
C VAL A 391 0.60 21.78 -8.18
N ARG A 392 -0.39 22.61 -8.48
CA ARG A 392 -0.61 23.14 -9.85
C ARG A 392 0.62 23.89 -10.37
N THR A 393 1.21 24.76 -9.54
CA THR A 393 2.45 25.46 -9.86
C THR A 393 3.57 24.48 -10.17
N ALA A 394 3.78 23.49 -9.31
CA ALA A 394 4.83 22.49 -9.48
C ALA A 394 4.65 21.66 -10.77
N LEU A 395 3.43 21.25 -11.09
CA LEU A 395 3.14 20.51 -12.34
C LEU A 395 3.38 21.37 -13.58
N THR A 396 3.09 22.66 -13.50
CA THR A 396 3.38 23.62 -14.59
C THR A 396 4.90 23.77 -14.79
N GLU A 397 5.68 23.88 -13.71
CA GLU A 397 7.14 23.95 -13.78
C GLU A 397 7.75 22.67 -14.39
N LEU A 398 7.27 21.49 -13.98
CA LEU A 398 7.70 20.20 -14.52
C LEU A 398 7.38 20.06 -16.01
N SER A 399 6.23 20.56 -16.48
CA SER A 399 5.82 20.48 -17.88
C SER A 399 6.62 21.42 -18.78
N THR A 400 7.10 22.56 -18.25
CA THR A 400 7.87 23.57 -18.99
C THR A 400 9.38 23.36 -18.93
N GLY A 401 9.85 22.32 -18.24
CA GLY A 401 11.28 22.03 -18.04
C GLY A 401 12.02 23.06 -17.18
N ARG A 402 11.32 23.85 -16.38
CA ARG A 402 11.88 24.90 -15.51
C ARG A 402 12.23 24.39 -14.10
N ALA A 403 12.00 23.14 -13.81
CA ALA A 403 12.42 22.50 -12.55
C ALA A 403 13.92 22.18 -12.62
N GLY A 404 14.75 23.15 -12.27
CA GLY A 404 16.21 23.07 -12.21
C GLY A 404 16.72 22.65 -10.84
#